data_08d81241b52ea4a7b0dc2c0d66ae1c11
#
_entry.id   08d81241b52ea4a7b0dc2c0d66ae1c11
#
_cell.length_a   1.000
_cell.length_b   1.000
_cell.length_c   1.000
_cell.angle_alpha   90.00
_cell.angle_beta   90.00
_cell.angle_gamma   90.00
#
_symmetry.space_group_name_H-M   'P 1'
#
loop_
_entity.id
_entity.type
_entity.pdbx_description
1 polymer ?
#
loop_
_entity_poly.entity_id
_entity_poly.type
_entity_poly.pdbx_seq_one_letter_code
_entity_poly.pdbx_strand_id
1 'polypeptide(L)'
;MIKYTGLEIVETHKKEYTISTDKDKLDILSIHKFLANEADWSNGIPMNTLKTSIKNSLNFGLYHNNKQIGYARIISDYSTIAYLGDVFVLKEYRGNGLSKWLINEIMEHPNLQGLRRWILLTDTAEWLYKKFGFTELPHPEFYMEKHNPNVYKGIETTKGKA
;
A
#
# COMPACT_ATOMS: atom_id res chain seq x y z
N MET A 1 -20.77 -14.95 18.64
CA MET A 1 -19.78 -15.51 17.67
C MET A 1 -19.60 -14.51 16.55
N ILE A 2 -18.50 -13.77 16.54
CA ILE A 2 -18.19 -12.84 15.45
C ILE A 2 -17.76 -13.67 14.26
N LYS A 3 -18.59 -13.79 13.24
CA LYS A 3 -18.20 -14.42 11.98
C LYS A 3 -17.27 -13.46 11.25
N TYR A 4 -15.99 -13.76 11.18
CA TYR A 4 -15.06 -13.13 10.26
C TYR A 4 -15.43 -13.62 8.84
N THR A 5 -16.34 -12.93 8.21
CA THR A 5 -16.54 -13.09 6.77
C THR A 5 -15.32 -12.48 6.11
N GLY A 6 -14.59 -13.27 5.33
CA GLY A 6 -13.45 -12.76 4.56
C GLY A 6 -13.85 -11.51 3.78
N LEU A 7 -12.90 -10.58 3.61
CA LEU A 7 -13.16 -9.37 2.85
C LEU A 7 -13.54 -9.75 1.42
N GLU A 8 -14.64 -9.17 0.91
CA GLU A 8 -15.00 -9.33 -0.48
C GLU A 8 -13.97 -8.70 -1.39
N ILE A 9 -13.69 -9.35 -2.52
CA ILE A 9 -12.85 -8.78 -3.55
C ILE A 9 -13.60 -7.63 -4.20
N VAL A 10 -12.97 -6.45 -4.21
CA VAL A 10 -13.45 -5.27 -4.90
C VAL A 10 -12.60 -5.04 -6.13
N GLU A 11 -13.24 -4.85 -7.27
CA GLU A 11 -12.55 -4.56 -8.53
C GLU A 11 -13.28 -3.45 -9.27
N THR A 12 -12.51 -2.46 -9.73
CA THR A 12 -13.01 -1.32 -10.50
C THR A 12 -12.22 -1.12 -11.77
N HIS A 13 -12.88 -0.66 -12.82
CA HIS A 13 -12.31 -0.51 -14.15
C HIS A 13 -12.46 0.92 -14.66
N LYS A 14 -11.43 1.42 -15.34
CA LYS A 14 -11.45 2.70 -16.02
C LYS A 14 -10.61 2.61 -17.29
N LYS A 15 -11.28 2.52 -18.44
CA LYS A 15 -10.64 2.21 -19.73
C LYS A 15 -9.85 0.92 -19.64
N GLU A 16 -8.57 0.95 -20.03
CA GLU A 16 -7.63 -0.18 -19.95
C GLU A 16 -7.02 -0.42 -18.55
N TYR A 17 -7.43 0.38 -17.56
CA TYR A 17 -6.90 0.27 -16.20
C TYR A 17 -7.88 -0.46 -15.28
N THR A 18 -7.32 -1.23 -14.36
CA THR A 18 -8.08 -1.96 -13.33
C THR A 18 -7.42 -1.73 -11.97
N ILE A 19 -8.23 -1.53 -10.94
CA ILE A 19 -7.82 -1.62 -9.54
C ILE A 19 -8.53 -2.84 -8.94
N SER A 20 -7.78 -3.70 -8.26
CA SER A 20 -8.33 -4.91 -7.65
C SER A 20 -7.73 -5.16 -6.26
N THR A 21 -8.56 -5.62 -5.33
CA THR A 21 -8.13 -6.10 -4.01
C THR A 21 -7.84 -7.60 -3.97
N ASP A 22 -7.93 -8.28 -5.10
CA ASP A 22 -7.61 -9.71 -5.22
C ASP A 22 -6.12 -9.95 -5.05
N LYS A 23 -5.75 -10.61 -3.96
CA LYS A 23 -4.35 -10.94 -3.65
C LYS A 23 -3.73 -11.90 -4.67
N ASP A 24 -4.55 -12.75 -5.28
CA ASP A 24 -4.08 -13.74 -6.24
C ASP A 24 -3.66 -13.10 -7.59
N LYS A 25 -4.11 -11.87 -7.85
CA LYS A 25 -3.68 -11.07 -9.00
C LYS A 25 -2.37 -10.34 -8.81
N LEU A 26 -1.85 -10.25 -7.58
CA LEU A 26 -0.66 -9.47 -7.29
C LEU A 26 0.60 -10.09 -7.91
N ASP A 27 1.34 -9.29 -8.66
CA ASP A 27 2.68 -9.59 -9.11
C ASP A 27 3.69 -9.26 -8.00
N ILE A 28 3.89 -10.22 -7.10
CA ILE A 28 4.76 -10.06 -5.93
C ILE A 28 6.20 -9.74 -6.32
N LEU A 29 6.69 -10.28 -7.45
CA LEU A 29 8.05 -9.98 -7.93
C LEU A 29 8.18 -8.53 -8.35
N SER A 30 7.21 -7.98 -9.07
CA SER A 30 7.19 -6.56 -9.46
C SER A 30 7.06 -5.64 -8.26
N ILE A 31 6.19 -5.96 -7.30
CA ILE A 31 6.06 -5.22 -6.04
C ILE A 31 7.39 -5.23 -5.28
N HIS A 32 7.99 -6.40 -5.12
CA HIS A 32 9.27 -6.52 -4.42
C HIS A 32 10.39 -5.74 -5.10
N LYS A 33 10.48 -5.81 -6.43
CA LYS A 33 11.48 -5.07 -7.20
C LYS A 33 11.39 -3.57 -6.91
N PHE A 34 10.17 -3.01 -6.91
CA PHE A 34 9.97 -1.60 -6.62
C PHE A 34 10.33 -1.28 -5.16
N LEU A 35 9.75 -2.00 -4.19
CA LEU A 35 9.91 -1.70 -2.77
C LEU A 35 11.34 -1.93 -2.26
N ALA A 36 12.05 -2.91 -2.81
CA ALA A 36 13.40 -3.23 -2.40
C ALA A 36 14.48 -2.34 -3.05
N ASN A 37 14.23 -1.79 -4.25
CA ASN A 37 15.26 -1.12 -5.03
C ASN A 37 14.96 0.34 -5.39
N GLU A 38 13.68 0.74 -5.42
CA GLU A 38 13.27 2.07 -5.88
C GLU A 38 12.61 2.91 -4.78
N ALA A 39 12.06 2.25 -3.74
CA ALA A 39 11.42 2.92 -2.62
C ALA A 39 12.40 3.14 -1.48
N ASP A 40 12.67 4.41 -1.14
CA ASP A 40 13.61 4.76 -0.06
C ASP A 40 13.16 4.25 1.31
N TRP A 41 11.84 4.23 1.56
CA TRP A 41 11.27 3.83 2.86
C TRP A 41 11.37 2.32 3.16
N SER A 42 11.59 1.49 2.16
CA SER A 42 11.64 0.02 2.30
C SER A 42 12.81 -0.63 1.59
N ASN A 43 13.82 0.16 1.23
CA ASN A 43 15.01 -0.31 0.52
C ASN A 43 15.60 -1.54 1.19
N GLY A 44 15.84 -2.59 0.38
CA GLY A 44 16.39 -3.86 0.84
C GLY A 44 15.40 -4.80 1.55
N ILE A 45 14.09 -4.50 1.53
CA ILE A 45 13.09 -5.39 2.16
C ILE A 45 13.21 -6.82 1.66
N PRO A 46 13.34 -7.84 2.56
CA PRO A 46 13.40 -9.23 2.15
C PRO A 46 12.07 -9.72 1.56
N MET A 47 12.14 -10.60 0.58
CA MET A 47 10.95 -11.18 -0.06
C MET A 47 9.97 -11.81 0.93
N ASN A 48 10.47 -12.54 1.93
CA ASN A 48 9.60 -13.18 2.93
C ASN A 48 8.89 -12.17 3.83
N THR A 49 9.56 -11.05 4.16
CA THR A 49 8.95 -9.94 4.91
C THR A 49 7.83 -9.31 4.10
N LEU A 50 8.07 -9.04 2.82
CA LEU A 50 7.03 -8.52 1.92
C LEU A 50 5.84 -9.48 1.81
N LYS A 51 6.07 -10.77 1.57
CA LYS A 51 4.99 -11.76 1.50
C LYS A 51 4.14 -11.81 2.77
N THR A 52 4.78 -11.72 3.93
CA THR A 52 4.09 -11.69 5.23
C THR A 52 3.25 -10.41 5.35
N SER A 53 3.78 -9.26 4.96
CA SER A 53 3.05 -7.99 4.99
C SER A 53 1.82 -8.01 4.07
N ILE A 54 1.96 -8.54 2.86
CA ILE A 54 0.85 -8.70 1.90
C ILE A 54 -0.23 -9.61 2.49
N LYS A 55 0.16 -10.75 3.06
CA LYS A 55 -0.78 -11.70 3.67
C LYS A 55 -1.66 -11.05 4.74
N ASN A 56 -1.08 -10.16 5.56
CA ASN A 56 -1.73 -9.57 6.73
C ASN A 56 -2.30 -8.16 6.47
N SER A 57 -2.45 -7.75 5.23
CA SER A 57 -2.94 -6.43 4.85
C SER A 57 -4.06 -6.53 3.83
N LEU A 58 -4.82 -5.44 3.69
CA LEU A 58 -5.65 -5.20 2.53
C LEU A 58 -4.77 -4.59 1.44
N ASN A 59 -4.78 -5.20 0.26
CA ASN A 59 -3.90 -4.81 -0.84
C ASN A 59 -4.71 -4.31 -2.02
N PHE A 60 -4.21 -3.27 -2.67
CA PHE A 60 -4.75 -2.74 -3.91
C PHE A 60 -3.69 -2.87 -5.00
N GLY A 61 -3.93 -3.70 -6.00
CA GLY A 61 -3.16 -3.73 -7.23
C GLY A 61 -3.76 -2.79 -8.26
N LEU A 62 -2.92 -2.02 -8.93
CA LEU A 62 -3.29 -1.20 -10.08
C LEU A 62 -2.67 -1.82 -11.33
N TYR A 63 -3.48 -2.03 -12.35
CA TYR A 63 -3.10 -2.76 -13.56
C TYR A 63 -3.39 -1.93 -14.82
N HIS A 64 -2.53 -2.04 -15.81
CA HIS A 64 -2.78 -1.62 -17.19
C HIS A 64 -2.89 -2.89 -18.04
N ASN A 65 -4.08 -3.15 -18.58
CA ASN A 65 -4.45 -4.48 -19.07
C ASN A 65 -4.18 -5.53 -17.98
N ASN A 66 -3.26 -6.48 -18.20
CA ASN A 66 -2.91 -7.50 -17.21
C ASN A 66 -1.57 -7.25 -16.50
N LYS A 67 -0.89 -6.13 -16.79
CA LYS A 67 0.39 -5.78 -16.18
C LYS A 67 0.17 -4.95 -14.93
N GLN A 68 0.69 -5.38 -13.80
CA GLN A 68 0.67 -4.56 -12.59
C GLN A 68 1.62 -3.36 -12.73
N ILE A 69 1.09 -2.16 -12.49
CA ILE A 69 1.78 -0.88 -12.67
C ILE A 69 1.75 -0.01 -11.41
N GLY A 70 1.08 -0.45 -10.37
CA GLY A 70 1.02 0.25 -9.11
C GLY A 70 0.50 -0.64 -7.99
N TYR A 71 0.60 -0.12 -6.77
CA TYR A 71 0.26 -0.86 -5.57
C TYR A 71 -0.05 0.11 -4.42
N ALA A 72 -0.84 -0.34 -3.48
CA ALA A 72 -1.01 0.27 -2.16
C ALA A 72 -1.37 -0.80 -1.14
N ARG A 73 -0.99 -0.58 0.11
CA ARG A 73 -1.23 -1.52 1.20
C ARG A 73 -1.86 -0.80 2.39
N ILE A 74 -2.90 -1.41 2.95
CA ILE A 74 -3.61 -0.88 4.12
C ILE A 74 -3.51 -1.88 5.27
N ILE A 75 -3.01 -1.42 6.42
CA ILE A 75 -3.03 -2.13 7.69
C ILE A 75 -4.19 -1.58 8.50
N SER A 76 -5.15 -2.41 8.85
CA SER A 76 -6.36 -1.96 9.55
C SER A 76 -6.99 -3.09 10.37
N ASP A 77 -7.64 -2.70 11.46
CA ASP A 77 -8.59 -3.53 12.18
C ASP A 77 -10.01 -3.46 11.58
N TYR A 78 -10.20 -2.69 10.51
CA TYR A 78 -11.47 -2.42 9.83
C TYR A 78 -12.57 -1.82 10.72
N SER A 79 -12.19 -1.22 11.82
CA SER A 79 -13.13 -0.70 12.83
C SER A 79 -12.70 0.67 13.37
N THR A 80 -11.44 0.83 13.71
CA THR A 80 -10.98 2.03 14.42
C THR A 80 -9.90 2.82 13.69
N ILE A 81 -8.98 2.15 13.01
CA ILE A 81 -7.79 2.78 12.43
C ILE A 81 -7.36 2.09 11.13
N ALA A 82 -6.78 2.88 10.24
CA ALA A 82 -6.03 2.38 9.09
C ALA A 82 -4.70 3.11 8.92
N TYR A 83 -3.67 2.37 8.54
CA TYR A 83 -2.39 2.88 8.07
C TYR A 83 -2.26 2.60 6.57
N LEU A 84 -2.05 3.66 5.81
CA LEU A 84 -1.82 3.59 4.37
C LEU A 84 -0.32 3.63 4.07
N GLY A 85 0.18 2.61 3.41
CA GLY A 85 1.59 2.49 3.08
C GLY A 85 1.87 1.84 1.74
N ASP A 86 3.12 1.83 1.36
CA ASP A 86 3.64 1.17 0.15
C ASP A 86 2.94 1.64 -1.15
N VAL A 87 2.52 2.91 -1.19
CA VAL A 87 1.83 3.48 -2.35
C VAL A 87 2.82 3.83 -3.45
N PHE A 88 2.63 3.24 -4.62
CA PHE A 88 3.39 3.65 -5.80
C PHE A 88 2.63 3.44 -7.11
N VAL A 89 3.01 4.21 -8.10
CA VAL A 89 2.72 4.00 -9.53
C VAL A 89 4.03 4.05 -10.28
N LEU A 90 4.27 3.08 -11.16
CA LEU A 90 5.48 3.02 -11.98
C LEU A 90 5.67 4.31 -12.76
N LYS A 91 6.92 4.75 -12.89
CA LYS A 91 7.29 6.07 -13.43
C LYS A 91 6.67 6.34 -14.79
N GLU A 92 6.68 5.37 -15.69
CA GLU A 92 6.16 5.49 -17.06
C GLU A 92 4.64 5.66 -17.14
N TYR A 93 3.91 5.41 -16.04
CA TYR A 93 2.45 5.57 -15.95
C TYR A 93 2.01 6.79 -15.14
N ARG A 94 2.97 7.55 -14.58
CA ARG A 94 2.66 8.76 -13.81
C ARG A 94 2.14 9.88 -14.72
N GLY A 95 1.48 10.86 -14.11
CA GLY A 95 0.90 12.00 -14.85
C GLY A 95 -0.47 11.73 -15.48
N ASN A 96 -1.04 10.53 -15.30
CA ASN A 96 -2.34 10.13 -15.85
C ASN A 96 -3.47 10.10 -14.81
N GLY A 97 -3.26 10.66 -13.63
CA GLY A 97 -4.26 10.68 -12.55
C GLY A 97 -4.47 9.34 -11.83
N LEU A 98 -3.62 8.35 -12.09
CA LEU A 98 -3.79 6.98 -11.56
C LEU A 98 -3.59 6.92 -10.05
N SER A 99 -2.64 7.66 -9.48
CA SER A 99 -2.47 7.74 -8.02
C SER A 99 -3.70 8.31 -7.34
N LYS A 100 -4.29 9.37 -7.91
CA LYS A 100 -5.52 9.97 -7.40
C LYS A 100 -6.67 8.98 -7.45
N TRP A 101 -6.81 8.24 -8.54
CA TRP A 101 -7.84 7.22 -8.65
C TRP A 101 -7.62 6.07 -7.65
N LEU A 102 -6.38 5.58 -7.50
CA LEU A 102 -6.03 4.55 -6.54
C LEU A 102 -6.41 4.96 -5.10
N ILE A 103 -6.04 6.17 -4.68
CA ILE A 103 -6.40 6.67 -3.35
C ILE A 103 -7.92 6.81 -3.21
N ASN A 104 -8.61 7.29 -4.25
CA ASN A 104 -10.08 7.36 -4.22
C ASN A 104 -10.72 5.99 -3.96
N GLU A 105 -10.31 4.94 -4.67
CA GLU A 105 -10.83 3.58 -4.49
C GLU A 105 -10.53 3.03 -3.08
N ILE A 106 -9.39 3.40 -2.51
CA ILE A 106 -9.06 3.06 -1.12
C ILE A 106 -10.01 3.75 -0.15
N MET A 107 -10.23 5.06 -0.32
CA MET A 107 -11.09 5.84 0.57
C MET A 107 -12.56 5.44 0.49
N GLU A 108 -13.01 4.97 -0.68
CA GLU A 108 -14.38 4.50 -0.91
C GLU A 108 -14.58 3.00 -0.58
N HIS A 109 -13.53 2.28 -0.18
CA HIS A 109 -13.63 0.84 0.08
C HIS A 109 -14.64 0.54 1.20
N PRO A 110 -15.60 -0.38 1.00
CA PRO A 110 -16.71 -0.61 1.95
C PRO A 110 -16.26 -0.96 3.37
N ASN A 111 -15.17 -1.71 3.51
CA ASN A 111 -14.67 -2.14 4.82
C ASN A 111 -13.80 -1.11 5.54
N LEU A 112 -13.55 0.05 4.93
CA LEU A 112 -12.72 1.11 5.51
C LEU A 112 -13.53 2.37 5.86
N GLN A 113 -14.86 2.25 5.93
CA GLN A 113 -15.74 3.36 6.28
C GLN A 113 -15.88 3.52 7.80
N GLY A 114 -16.07 4.75 8.27
CA GLY A 114 -16.33 5.05 9.68
C GLY A 114 -15.13 4.88 10.61
N LEU A 115 -13.93 4.73 10.08
CA LEU A 115 -12.71 4.67 10.89
C LEU A 115 -12.48 6.01 11.61
N ARG A 116 -12.11 5.96 12.87
CA ARG A 116 -11.79 7.15 13.65
C ARG A 116 -10.51 7.84 13.16
N ARG A 117 -9.56 7.09 12.62
CA ARG A 117 -8.26 7.63 12.24
C ARG A 117 -7.65 6.91 11.05
N TRP A 118 -7.14 7.70 10.13
CA TRP A 118 -6.21 7.28 9.10
C TRP A 118 -4.83 7.85 9.39
N ILE A 119 -3.78 7.08 9.17
CA ILE A 119 -2.39 7.51 9.30
C ILE A 119 -1.63 7.13 8.05
N LEU A 120 -0.74 8.01 7.61
CA LEU A 120 0.27 7.74 6.59
C LEU A 120 1.53 8.58 6.87
N LEU A 121 2.65 8.17 6.29
CA LEU A 121 3.86 8.95 6.24
C LEU A 121 4.18 9.27 4.78
N THR A 122 4.51 10.52 4.51
CA THR A 122 4.96 10.97 3.18
C THR A 122 5.89 12.16 3.31
N ASP A 123 6.88 12.23 2.44
CA ASP A 123 7.79 13.38 2.33
C ASP A 123 7.52 14.22 1.05
N THR A 124 6.94 13.62 0.02
CA THR A 124 6.83 14.25 -1.30
C THR A 124 5.41 14.26 -1.88
N ALA A 125 4.47 13.49 -1.32
CA ALA A 125 3.13 13.32 -1.89
C ALA A 125 2.02 13.95 -1.04
N GLU A 126 2.33 14.85 -0.13
CA GLU A 126 1.38 15.55 0.74
C GLU A 126 0.24 16.21 -0.05
N TRP A 127 0.55 16.83 -1.17
CA TRP A 127 -0.40 17.45 -2.09
C TRP A 127 -1.50 16.49 -2.59
N LEU A 128 -1.17 15.20 -2.73
CA LEU A 128 -2.12 14.16 -3.14
C LEU A 128 -3.09 13.84 -2.00
N TYR A 129 -2.55 13.55 -0.83
CA TYR A 129 -3.35 13.11 0.32
C TYR A 129 -4.22 14.22 0.90
N LYS A 130 -3.79 15.47 0.85
CA LYS A 130 -4.63 16.63 1.23
C LYS A 130 -5.94 16.71 0.45
N LYS A 131 -5.98 16.21 -0.80
CA LYS A 131 -7.22 16.14 -1.60
C LYS A 131 -8.26 15.17 -1.05
N PHE A 132 -7.85 14.26 -0.16
CA PHE A 132 -8.69 13.25 0.48
C PHE A 132 -8.91 13.52 1.98
N GLY A 133 -8.64 14.74 2.43
CA GLY A 133 -8.89 15.15 3.80
C GLY A 133 -7.79 14.85 4.81
N PHE A 134 -6.65 14.35 4.35
CA PHE A 134 -5.48 14.23 5.21
C PHE A 134 -4.89 15.60 5.50
N THR A 135 -4.48 15.80 6.73
CA THR A 135 -3.88 17.06 7.22
C THR A 135 -2.57 16.75 7.94
N GLU A 136 -1.77 17.77 8.16
CA GLU A 136 -0.71 17.69 9.17
C GLU A 136 -1.32 17.30 10.51
N LEU A 137 -0.52 16.65 11.36
CA LEU A 137 -0.99 16.27 12.69
C LEU A 137 -1.34 17.52 13.50
N PRO A 138 -2.59 17.66 13.99
CA PRO A 138 -2.98 18.81 14.81
C PRO A 138 -2.26 18.80 16.16
N HIS A 139 -1.83 17.64 16.63
CA HIS A 139 -1.12 17.41 17.89
C HIS A 139 0.05 16.46 17.67
N PRO A 140 1.12 16.89 16.97
CA PRO A 140 2.28 16.05 16.71
C PRO A 140 2.96 15.55 17.99
N GLU A 141 2.84 16.30 19.09
CA GLU A 141 3.37 15.95 20.41
C GLU A 141 2.71 14.70 21.04
N PHE A 142 1.57 14.24 20.51
CA PHE A 142 0.90 13.01 20.97
C PHE A 142 1.40 11.76 20.25
N TYR A 143 2.21 11.93 19.21
CA TYR A 143 2.67 10.84 18.39
C TYR A 143 4.10 10.46 18.74
N MET A 144 4.34 9.17 18.87
CA MET A 144 5.65 8.61 19.13
C MET A 144 5.93 7.49 18.14
N GLU A 145 7.16 7.40 17.70
CA GLU A 145 7.65 6.38 16.78
C GLU A 145 8.82 5.61 17.40
N LYS A 146 8.85 4.33 17.17
CA LYS A 146 10.04 3.51 17.37
C LYS A 146 10.47 2.95 16.01
N HIS A 147 11.38 3.65 15.36
CA HIS A 147 11.86 3.32 14.02
C HIS A 147 13.18 2.59 14.07
N ASN A 148 13.33 1.55 13.26
CA ASN A 148 14.61 0.90 12.99
C ASN A 148 14.97 1.06 11.51
N PRO A 149 15.69 2.14 11.14
CA PRO A 149 16.01 2.43 9.74
C PRO A 149 17.02 1.44 9.13
N ASN A 150 17.66 0.62 9.96
CA ASN A 150 18.66 -0.33 9.53
C ASN A 150 18.18 -1.78 9.51
N VAL A 151 16.88 -2.02 9.71
CA VAL A 151 16.32 -3.38 9.87
C VAL A 151 16.60 -4.30 8.69
N TYR A 152 16.70 -3.74 7.46
CA TYR A 152 16.98 -4.51 6.25
C TYR A 152 18.45 -4.44 5.80
N LYS A 153 19.32 -3.70 6.51
CA LYS A 153 20.75 -3.63 6.20
C LYS A 153 21.44 -4.89 6.70
N GLY A 154 22.27 -5.51 5.83
CA GLY A 154 23.06 -6.69 6.20
C GLY A 154 22.28 -8.01 6.23
N ILE A 155 21.01 -8.04 5.82
CA ILE A 155 20.32 -9.29 5.51
C ILE A 155 20.82 -9.71 4.14
N GLU A 156 21.86 -10.57 4.09
CA GLU A 156 22.24 -11.25 2.85
C GLU A 156 21.03 -12.01 2.36
N THR A 157 20.56 -11.65 1.16
CA THR A 157 19.70 -12.52 0.40
C THR A 157 20.53 -13.78 0.13
N THR A 158 20.25 -14.85 0.87
CA THR A 158 20.78 -16.17 0.53
C THR A 158 20.38 -16.43 -0.93
N LYS A 159 21.32 -16.16 -1.84
CA LYS A 159 21.24 -16.66 -3.21
C LYS A 159 21.09 -18.14 -3.05
N GLY A 160 19.92 -18.65 -3.43
CA GLY A 160 19.71 -20.08 -3.47
C GLY A 160 20.85 -20.71 -4.25
N LYS A 161 21.66 -21.50 -3.56
CA LYS A 161 22.52 -22.45 -4.25
C LYS A 161 21.59 -23.41 -4.96
N ALA A 162 21.67 -23.38 -6.27
CA ALA A 162 21.09 -24.39 -7.13
C ALA A 162 21.61 -25.78 -6.75
#